data_e2acbfffefb5060cbf671e1c94cf48d2
#
_entry.id   e2acbfffefb5060cbf671e1c94cf48d2
#
_cell.length_a   1.000
_cell.length_b   1.000
_cell.length_c   1.000
_cell.angle_alpha   90.00
_cell.angle_beta   90.00
_cell.angle_gamma   90.00
#
_symmetry.space_group_name_H-M   'P 1'
#
loop_
_entity.id
_entity.type
_entity.pdbx_description
1 polymer ?
#
loop_
_entity_poly.entity_id
_entity_poly.type
_entity_poly.pdbx_seq_one_letter_code
_entity_poly.pdbx_strand_id
1 'polypeptide(L)'
;MKTIHQLTAGFTKGDAISNEASVMHSLFRSWGYDSRIFCEPHRVLPEYRDQTCDATLAETMIQPGDLAILHLSIGSSVNDIFATLNCRRAIVYHNMTPPDYFRGIQEQIARDLERGKQQAKNLAGTAEVVMADSKFNAEALNAMGYQDVRILPLLLDFASLKSRPDRSVLRRMADGKTNVLFVGRGVSNKRIEDLLCAFYYFQKTVAPNSRFIHVGSYTGLERYQALVQALARRLGIQDDIFTGSISQSELNAFYASAHIFLCMSEHEGFCIPLIESMVHDVPIMAYAAAAVPETLDGSGILFHEKKWDNIAEMMGKMTEDAGLRKAIILKQRERLRRYKSHNLADELKKCLAPLLPS
;
A
#
# COMPACT_ATOMS: atom_id res chain seq x y z
N MET A 1 20.31 5.68 27.16
CA MET A 1 20.37 5.22 25.74
C MET A 1 19.29 5.98 25.02
N LYS A 2 19.58 6.62 23.90
CA LYS A 2 18.57 7.39 23.20
C LYS A 2 17.68 6.44 22.39
N THR A 3 16.37 6.66 22.40
CA THR A 3 15.40 5.72 21.81
C THR A 3 14.57 6.39 20.74
N ILE A 4 14.17 5.63 19.72
CA ILE A 4 13.21 6.04 18.69
C ILE A 4 12.09 5.01 18.69
N HIS A 5 10.92 5.41 19.11
CA HIS A 5 9.74 4.56 19.18
C HIS A 5 8.79 4.85 18.03
N GLN A 6 8.02 3.86 17.65
CA GLN A 6 6.99 3.97 16.63
C GLN A 6 5.63 3.64 17.24
N LEU A 7 4.60 4.35 16.84
CA LEU A 7 3.21 4.13 17.22
C LEU A 7 2.38 3.88 15.96
N THR A 8 1.66 2.77 15.92
CA THR A 8 0.79 2.41 14.78
C THR A 8 -0.52 1.80 15.28
N ALA A 9 -1.62 2.03 14.58
CA ALA A 9 -2.94 1.57 15.00
C ALA A 9 -3.01 0.03 15.13
N GLY A 10 -2.27 -0.71 14.31
CA GLY A 10 -2.22 -2.17 14.34
C GLY A 10 -0.96 -2.70 13.69
N PHE A 11 -0.76 -4.04 13.77
CA PHE A 11 0.40 -4.69 13.18
C PHE A 11 0.02 -6.05 12.60
N THR A 12 0.08 -6.16 11.27
CA THR A 12 -0.43 -7.33 10.55
C THR A 12 0.45 -7.70 9.37
N LYS A 13 0.36 -8.96 8.94
CA LYS A 13 1.11 -9.46 7.78
C LYS A 13 0.58 -8.86 6.46
N GLY A 14 1.49 -8.46 5.58
CA GLY A 14 1.13 -7.96 4.25
C GLY A 14 0.47 -6.57 4.26
N ASP A 15 0.52 -5.87 5.40
CA ASP A 15 0.11 -4.48 5.52
C ASP A 15 1.30 -3.56 5.27
N ALA A 16 1.09 -2.54 4.44
CA ALA A 16 2.11 -1.59 4.03
C ALA A 16 2.77 -0.88 5.21
N ILE A 17 1.96 -0.43 6.17
CA ILE A 17 2.41 0.35 7.34
C ILE A 17 3.20 -0.53 8.29
N SER A 18 2.72 -1.76 8.56
CA SER A 18 3.42 -2.74 9.39
C SER A 18 4.78 -3.11 8.81
N ASN A 19 4.85 -3.27 7.49
CA ASN A 19 6.11 -3.56 6.78
C ASN A 19 7.07 -2.37 6.88
N GLU A 20 6.61 -1.15 6.65
CA GLU A 20 7.44 0.05 6.77
C GLU A 20 7.92 0.27 8.20
N ALA A 21 7.05 0.11 9.20
CA ALA A 21 7.44 0.20 10.62
C ALA A 21 8.52 -0.82 10.97
N SER A 22 8.47 -2.03 10.40
CA SER A 22 9.52 -3.05 10.57
C SER A 22 10.85 -2.65 9.92
N VAL A 23 10.80 -2.06 8.71
CA VAL A 23 11.99 -1.55 8.02
C VAL A 23 12.60 -0.39 8.83
N MET A 24 11.78 0.57 9.25
CA MET A 24 12.23 1.70 10.10
C MET A 24 12.81 1.21 11.43
N HIS A 25 12.17 0.23 12.10
CA HIS A 25 12.70 -0.36 13.33
C HIS A 25 14.10 -0.92 13.13
N SER A 26 14.33 -1.67 12.03
CA SER A 26 15.63 -2.23 11.69
C SER A 26 16.67 -1.14 11.41
N LEU A 27 16.28 -0.06 10.71
CA LEU A 27 17.14 1.09 10.44
C LEU A 27 17.54 1.81 11.73
N PHE A 28 16.58 2.10 12.64
CA PHE A 28 16.88 2.79 13.90
C PHE A 28 17.87 1.99 14.74
N ARG A 29 17.72 0.67 14.80
CA ARG A 29 18.68 -0.21 15.48
C ARG A 29 20.05 -0.19 14.81
N SER A 30 20.11 -0.18 13.49
CA SER A 30 21.36 -0.06 12.74
C SER A 30 22.09 1.27 12.96
N TRP A 31 21.33 2.34 13.27
CA TRP A 31 21.88 3.63 13.64
C TRP A 31 22.29 3.73 15.13
N GLY A 32 22.11 2.65 15.90
CA GLY A 32 22.51 2.57 17.33
C GLY A 32 21.44 3.05 18.30
N TYR A 33 20.19 3.22 17.87
CA TYR A 33 19.06 3.55 18.75
C TYR A 33 18.37 2.26 19.24
N ASP A 34 17.86 2.26 20.47
CA ASP A 34 16.80 1.30 20.83
C ASP A 34 15.48 1.72 20.20
N SER A 35 14.67 0.76 19.83
CA SER A 35 13.41 1.02 19.13
C SER A 35 12.33 0.00 19.51
N ARG A 36 11.12 0.48 19.69
CA ARG A 36 9.92 -0.35 19.95
C ARG A 36 8.77 0.14 19.10
N ILE A 37 7.85 -0.78 18.79
CA ILE A 37 6.63 -0.49 18.04
C ILE A 37 5.44 -0.67 18.99
N PHE A 38 4.69 0.38 19.24
CA PHE A 38 3.51 0.39 20.12
C PHE A 38 2.24 0.30 19.25
N CYS A 39 1.33 -0.63 19.60
CA CYS A 39 0.10 -0.89 18.85
C CYS A 39 -1.08 -1.13 19.78
N GLU A 40 -2.29 -1.00 19.24
CA GLU A 40 -3.50 -1.53 19.91
C GLU A 40 -3.46 -3.07 19.87
N PRO A 41 -3.46 -3.78 21.05
CA PRO A 41 -3.25 -5.23 21.09
C PRO A 41 -4.28 -6.05 20.28
N HIS A 42 -5.53 -5.56 20.21
CA HIS A 42 -6.59 -6.22 19.46
C HIS A 42 -6.48 -6.09 17.93
N ARG A 43 -5.59 -5.19 17.44
CA ARG A 43 -5.27 -5.01 16.03
C ARG A 43 -3.90 -5.61 15.65
N VAL A 44 -3.30 -6.41 16.55
CA VAL A 44 -2.05 -7.12 16.30
C VAL A 44 -2.35 -8.60 16.11
N LEU A 45 -1.87 -9.18 14.99
CA LEU A 45 -1.97 -10.63 14.80
C LEU A 45 -1.16 -11.39 15.85
N PRO A 46 -1.63 -12.57 16.34
CA PRO A 46 -0.98 -13.31 17.41
C PRO A 46 0.51 -13.54 17.20
N GLU A 47 0.93 -13.85 15.98
CA GLU A 47 2.33 -14.12 15.59
C GLU A 47 3.26 -12.92 15.66
N TYR A 48 2.72 -11.70 15.81
CA TYR A 48 3.51 -10.45 15.90
C TYR A 48 3.49 -9.81 17.29
N ARG A 49 2.81 -10.41 18.27
CA ARG A 49 2.70 -9.84 19.63
C ARG A 49 4.04 -9.65 20.32
N ASP A 50 4.98 -10.56 20.08
CA ASP A 50 6.34 -10.47 20.65
C ASP A 50 7.20 -9.37 20.01
N GLN A 51 6.77 -8.83 18.87
CA GLN A 51 7.47 -7.76 18.13
C GLN A 51 6.91 -6.38 18.44
N THR A 52 5.81 -6.31 19.20
CA THR A 52 5.10 -5.06 19.51
C THR A 52 4.87 -4.90 21.00
N CYS A 53 4.66 -3.67 21.43
CA CYS A 53 4.25 -3.32 22.80
C CYS A 53 2.80 -2.83 22.78
N ASP A 54 2.09 -3.01 23.89
CA ASP A 54 0.79 -2.39 24.10
C ASP A 54 0.91 -0.86 24.11
N ALA A 55 0.10 -0.19 23.27
CA ALA A 55 0.12 1.27 23.17
C ALA A 55 -0.19 1.99 24.50
N THR A 56 -0.94 1.37 25.39
CA THR A 56 -1.25 1.94 26.73
C THR A 56 0.00 2.09 27.60
N LEU A 57 1.07 1.36 27.29
CA LEU A 57 2.34 1.46 28.01
C LEU A 57 3.21 2.61 27.50
N ALA A 58 2.86 3.24 26.38
CA ALA A 58 3.68 4.28 25.76
C ALA A 58 3.95 5.46 26.70
N GLU A 59 2.94 5.95 27.43
CA GLU A 59 3.08 7.07 28.37
C GLU A 59 4.06 6.81 29.51
N THR A 60 4.20 5.54 29.92
CA THR A 60 5.12 5.14 31.01
C THR A 60 6.51 4.79 30.50
N MET A 61 6.63 4.33 29.26
CA MET A 61 7.88 3.81 28.68
C MET A 61 8.65 4.86 27.88
N ILE A 62 7.95 5.81 27.25
CA ILE A 62 8.56 6.85 26.41
C ILE A 62 8.94 8.04 27.30
N GLN A 63 10.20 8.43 27.29
CA GLN A 63 10.76 9.48 28.15
C GLN A 63 10.91 10.81 27.38
N PRO A 64 11.00 11.96 28.05
CA PRO A 64 11.12 13.29 27.41
C PRO A 64 12.27 13.42 26.42
N GLY A 65 13.34 12.65 26.57
CA GLY A 65 14.50 12.63 25.67
C GLY A 65 14.36 11.75 24.42
N ASP A 66 13.30 10.95 24.36
CA ASP A 66 13.05 10.02 23.27
C ASP A 66 12.38 10.68 22.08
N LEU A 67 12.36 9.98 20.93
CA LEU A 67 11.58 10.34 19.75
C LEU A 67 10.45 9.33 19.55
N ALA A 68 9.22 9.82 19.46
CA ALA A 68 8.06 9.05 19.06
C ALA A 68 7.64 9.40 17.64
N ILE A 69 7.42 8.39 16.79
CA ILE A 69 6.97 8.51 15.41
C ILE A 69 5.58 7.88 15.30
N LEU A 70 4.57 8.66 14.95
CA LEU A 70 3.22 8.18 14.70
C LEU A 70 3.06 7.82 13.22
N HIS A 71 2.64 6.58 12.94
CA HIS A 71 2.14 6.16 11.63
C HIS A 71 0.63 6.45 11.53
N LEU A 72 0.30 7.62 11.00
CA LEU A 72 -1.08 8.13 10.96
C LEU A 72 -1.82 7.66 9.71
N SER A 73 -2.83 6.79 9.88
CA SER A 73 -3.55 6.17 8.75
C SER A 73 -5.04 5.94 8.97
N ILE A 74 -5.48 5.87 10.23
CA ILE A 74 -6.87 5.59 10.62
C ILE A 74 -7.11 6.12 12.04
N GLY A 75 -8.36 6.28 12.44
CA GLY A 75 -8.72 6.62 13.81
C GLY A 75 -8.41 5.49 14.78
N SER A 76 -7.70 5.81 15.85
CA SER A 76 -7.31 4.86 16.89
C SER A 76 -7.01 5.58 18.20
N SER A 77 -6.97 4.83 19.32
CA SER A 77 -6.51 5.35 20.60
C SER A 77 -5.04 5.75 20.59
N VAL A 78 -4.26 5.13 19.70
CA VAL A 78 -2.84 5.42 19.54
C VAL A 78 -2.60 6.87 19.14
N ASN A 79 -3.48 7.45 18.32
CA ASN A 79 -3.38 8.86 17.91
C ASN A 79 -3.61 9.80 19.11
N ASP A 80 -4.55 9.43 20.01
CA ASP A 80 -4.83 10.22 21.23
C ASP A 80 -3.68 10.10 22.23
N ILE A 81 -3.13 8.89 22.42
CA ILE A 81 -1.94 8.65 23.25
C ILE A 81 -0.75 9.45 22.72
N PHE A 82 -0.49 9.41 21.42
CA PHE A 82 0.62 10.18 20.82
C PHE A 82 0.50 11.69 21.11
N ALA A 83 -0.72 12.23 21.11
CA ALA A 83 -0.97 13.64 21.38
C ALA A 83 -0.55 14.06 22.78
N THR A 84 -0.60 13.13 23.77
CA THR A 84 -0.29 13.41 25.19
C THR A 84 1.18 13.16 25.56
N LEU A 85 1.96 12.47 24.70
CA LEU A 85 3.35 12.13 25.00
C LEU A 85 4.21 13.38 25.22
N ASN A 86 4.97 13.40 26.30
CA ASN A 86 5.94 14.43 26.59
C ASN A 86 7.33 14.01 26.06
N CYS A 87 7.51 14.02 24.75
CA CYS A 87 8.75 13.66 24.06
C CYS A 87 8.87 14.42 22.74
N ARG A 88 9.96 14.23 21.98
CA ARG A 88 10.07 14.72 20.61
C ARG A 88 9.12 13.91 19.71
N ARG A 89 8.47 14.56 18.75
CA ARG A 89 7.39 13.92 17.99
C ARG A 89 7.57 14.11 16.48
N ALA A 90 7.38 13.02 15.73
CA ALA A 90 7.26 13.04 14.28
C ALA A 90 6.00 12.29 13.84
N ILE A 91 5.45 12.66 12.69
CA ILE A 91 4.31 11.99 12.07
C ILE A 91 4.72 11.51 10.67
N VAL A 92 4.36 10.28 10.33
CA VAL A 92 4.34 9.74 8.97
C VAL A 92 2.88 9.50 8.59
N TYR A 93 2.41 10.19 7.58
CA TYR A 93 1.04 10.10 7.12
C TYR A 93 0.91 9.15 5.92
N HIS A 94 0.15 8.07 6.12
CA HIS A 94 -0.05 6.99 5.14
C HIS A 94 -1.36 7.07 4.37
N ASN A 95 -2.02 8.23 4.39
CA ASN A 95 -3.34 8.44 3.81
C ASN A 95 -4.50 7.91 4.68
N MET A 96 -5.64 8.56 4.51
CA MET A 96 -6.92 8.11 5.06
C MET A 96 -7.95 8.04 3.93
N THR A 97 -8.37 6.84 3.60
CA THR A 97 -9.42 6.62 2.59
C THR A 97 -10.70 7.36 3.00
N PRO A 98 -11.40 8.04 2.07
CA PRO A 98 -12.68 8.65 2.38
C PRO A 98 -13.68 7.65 2.97
N PRO A 99 -14.37 7.96 4.07
CA PRO A 99 -15.29 7.04 4.74
C PRO A 99 -16.41 6.52 3.83
N ASP A 100 -16.81 7.31 2.84
CA ASP A 100 -17.90 7.00 1.92
C ASP A 100 -17.68 5.70 1.14
N TYR A 101 -16.44 5.30 0.90
CA TYR A 101 -16.14 3.99 0.31
C TYR A 101 -16.57 2.80 1.19
N PHE A 102 -16.78 3.02 2.49
CA PHE A 102 -17.13 1.95 3.44
C PHE A 102 -18.57 2.02 3.95
N ARG A 103 -19.27 3.15 3.73
CA ARG A 103 -20.67 3.28 4.12
C ARG A 103 -21.54 2.24 3.44
N GLY A 104 -22.42 1.59 4.22
CA GLY A 104 -23.27 0.50 3.74
C GLY A 104 -22.56 -0.84 3.54
N ILE A 105 -21.22 -0.87 3.62
CA ILE A 105 -20.39 -2.07 3.49
C ILE A 105 -19.81 -2.46 4.85
N GLN A 106 -19.10 -1.53 5.51
CA GLN A 106 -18.47 -1.74 6.81
C GLN A 106 -18.45 -0.41 7.60
N GLU A 107 -19.51 -0.19 8.35
CA GLU A 107 -19.75 1.06 9.07
C GLU A 107 -18.71 1.36 10.17
N GLN A 108 -18.12 0.31 10.78
CA GLN A 108 -17.09 0.54 11.79
C GLN A 108 -15.83 1.16 11.17
N ILE A 109 -15.40 0.68 10.00
CA ILE A 109 -14.27 1.26 9.28
C ILE A 109 -14.58 2.71 8.86
N ALA A 110 -15.81 2.99 8.40
CA ALA A 110 -16.23 4.35 8.06
C ALA A 110 -16.11 5.29 9.27
N ARG A 111 -16.62 4.87 10.45
CA ARG A 111 -16.49 5.65 11.70
C ARG A 111 -15.03 5.84 12.12
N ASP A 112 -14.21 4.79 12.02
CA ASP A 112 -12.79 4.89 12.37
C ASP A 112 -12.05 5.86 11.44
N LEU A 113 -12.37 5.89 10.15
CA LEU A 113 -11.82 6.85 9.19
C LEU A 113 -12.29 8.29 9.46
N GLU A 114 -13.55 8.50 9.83
CA GLU A 114 -14.05 9.81 10.25
C GLU A 114 -13.35 10.31 11.52
N ARG A 115 -13.25 9.45 12.53
CA ARG A 115 -12.48 9.74 13.75
C ARG A 115 -11.03 10.08 13.40
N GLY A 116 -10.40 9.30 12.53
CA GLY A 116 -9.02 9.52 12.10
C GLY A 116 -8.81 10.87 11.44
N LYS A 117 -9.73 11.30 10.57
CA LYS A 117 -9.68 12.63 9.97
C LYS A 117 -9.77 13.76 11.02
N GLN A 118 -10.62 13.59 12.03
CA GLN A 118 -10.71 14.58 13.13
C GLN A 118 -9.46 14.57 13.99
N GLN A 119 -8.93 13.37 14.32
CA GLN A 119 -7.67 13.25 15.07
C GLN A 119 -6.50 13.84 14.29
N ALA A 120 -6.41 13.61 12.97
CA ALA A 120 -5.40 14.22 12.12
C ALA A 120 -5.43 15.76 12.19
N LYS A 121 -6.61 16.38 12.13
CA LYS A 121 -6.76 17.84 12.29
C LYS A 121 -6.27 18.31 13.66
N ASN A 122 -6.60 17.59 14.72
CA ASN A 122 -6.22 17.94 16.10
C ASN A 122 -4.71 17.76 16.34
N LEU A 123 -4.04 16.92 15.57
CA LEU A 123 -2.59 16.70 15.63
C LEU A 123 -1.77 17.74 14.86
N ALA A 124 -2.40 18.62 14.08
CA ALA A 124 -1.69 19.71 13.40
C ALA A 124 -0.95 20.60 14.39
N GLY A 125 0.35 20.80 14.14
CA GLY A 125 1.24 21.59 15.02
C GLY A 125 1.71 20.86 16.28
N THR A 126 1.36 19.59 16.49
CA THR A 126 1.80 18.84 17.68
C THR A 126 3.12 18.08 17.49
N ALA A 127 3.58 17.91 16.26
CA ALA A 127 4.84 17.25 15.92
C ALA A 127 5.80 18.23 15.24
N GLU A 128 7.08 18.11 15.55
CA GLU A 128 8.15 18.97 15.01
C GLU A 128 8.53 18.58 13.57
N VAL A 129 8.31 17.31 13.20
CA VAL A 129 8.56 16.80 11.85
C VAL A 129 7.34 16.04 11.36
N VAL A 130 6.89 16.39 10.16
CA VAL A 130 5.76 15.72 9.49
C VAL A 130 6.20 15.24 8.12
N MET A 131 5.94 13.98 7.85
CA MET A 131 6.28 13.30 6.59
C MET A 131 5.02 12.72 5.95
N ALA A 132 5.01 12.63 4.62
CA ALA A 132 3.93 12.03 3.85
C ALA A 132 4.50 11.19 2.71
N ASP A 133 3.85 10.07 2.36
CA ASP A 133 4.32 9.12 1.37
C ASP A 133 4.36 9.67 -0.06
N SER A 134 3.59 10.74 -0.33
CA SER A 134 3.40 11.34 -1.66
C SER A 134 3.03 12.82 -1.55
N LYS A 135 3.12 13.55 -2.67
CA LYS A 135 2.60 14.92 -2.77
C LYS A 135 1.10 14.97 -2.52
N PHE A 136 0.35 13.99 -3.04
CA PHE A 136 -1.08 13.85 -2.81
C PHE A 136 -1.40 13.83 -1.30
N ASN A 137 -0.64 13.05 -0.53
CA ASN A 137 -0.77 12.98 0.93
C ASN A 137 -0.32 14.27 1.62
N ALA A 138 0.75 14.90 1.14
CA ALA A 138 1.20 16.19 1.68
C ALA A 138 0.15 17.29 1.47
N GLU A 139 -0.48 17.35 0.30
CA GLU A 139 -1.57 18.29 0.00
C GLU A 139 -2.78 18.07 0.92
N ALA A 140 -3.13 16.80 1.19
CA ALA A 140 -4.20 16.46 2.13
C ALA A 140 -3.88 16.95 3.56
N LEU A 141 -2.64 16.80 4.03
CA LEU A 141 -2.19 17.32 5.32
C LEU A 141 -2.18 18.86 5.35
N ASN A 142 -1.70 19.51 4.29
CA ASN A 142 -1.73 20.97 4.19
C ASN A 142 -3.15 21.52 4.30
N ALA A 143 -4.14 20.85 3.67
CA ALA A 143 -5.55 21.19 3.78
C ALA A 143 -6.12 20.98 5.21
N MET A 144 -5.45 20.18 6.05
CA MET A 144 -5.77 19.98 7.48
C MET A 144 -5.04 20.95 8.41
N GLY A 145 -4.21 21.86 7.87
CA GLY A 145 -3.50 22.88 8.64
C GLY A 145 -2.03 22.55 8.99
N TYR A 146 -1.50 21.45 8.46
CA TYR A 146 -0.09 21.14 8.62
C TYR A 146 0.80 22.04 7.76
N GLN A 147 2.02 22.32 8.21
CA GLN A 147 3.02 23.09 7.49
C GLN A 147 4.31 22.28 7.36
N ASP A 148 5.16 22.66 6.41
CA ASP A 148 6.48 22.04 6.19
C ASP A 148 6.46 20.51 6.07
N VAL A 149 5.42 19.98 5.43
CA VAL A 149 5.27 18.53 5.20
C VAL A 149 6.34 18.05 4.23
N ARG A 150 7.18 17.14 4.68
CA ARG A 150 8.26 16.53 3.90
C ARG A 150 7.75 15.31 3.16
N ILE A 151 8.15 15.13 1.90
CA ILE A 151 7.76 13.95 1.15
C ILE A 151 8.83 12.87 1.38
N LEU A 152 8.39 11.76 1.93
CA LEU A 152 9.19 10.56 2.14
C LEU A 152 8.44 9.36 1.56
N PRO A 153 8.76 8.91 0.35
CA PRO A 153 8.17 7.70 -0.22
C PRO A 153 8.39 6.48 0.69
N LEU A 154 7.45 5.54 0.67
CA LEU A 154 7.47 4.35 1.54
C LEU A 154 8.79 3.59 1.47
N LEU A 155 9.34 3.20 2.61
CA LEU A 155 10.53 2.36 2.68
C LEU A 155 10.15 0.89 2.42
N LEU A 156 10.63 0.32 1.32
CA LEU A 156 10.29 -1.03 0.90
C LEU A 156 11.46 -2.01 1.09
N ASP A 157 11.15 -3.22 1.52
CA ASP A 157 12.11 -4.34 1.57
C ASP A 157 12.29 -4.97 0.18
N PHE A 158 13.20 -4.41 -0.62
CA PHE A 158 13.52 -4.93 -1.95
C PHE A 158 14.14 -6.33 -1.95
N ALA A 159 14.75 -6.77 -0.85
CA ALA A 159 15.28 -8.11 -0.74
C ALA A 159 14.14 -9.14 -0.71
N SER A 160 13.11 -8.87 0.06
CA SER A 160 11.90 -9.68 0.13
C SER A 160 11.17 -9.72 -1.23
N LEU A 161 11.00 -8.56 -1.89
CA LEU A 161 10.35 -8.48 -3.21
C LEU A 161 11.09 -9.26 -4.31
N LYS A 162 12.39 -9.47 -4.16
CA LYS A 162 13.22 -10.25 -5.08
C LYS A 162 13.51 -11.66 -4.61
N SER A 163 12.93 -12.07 -3.48
CA SER A 163 13.11 -13.42 -2.98
C SER A 163 12.53 -14.46 -3.94
N ARG A 164 12.99 -15.70 -3.80
CA ARG A 164 12.64 -16.80 -4.73
C ARG A 164 11.15 -17.03 -4.81
N PRO A 165 10.55 -17.01 -6.02
CA PRO A 165 9.14 -17.29 -6.23
C PRO A 165 8.78 -18.74 -5.89
N ASP A 166 7.54 -18.96 -5.45
CA ASP A 166 7.01 -20.30 -5.19
C ASP A 166 6.89 -21.12 -6.49
N ARG A 167 7.52 -22.30 -6.49
CA ARG A 167 7.56 -23.17 -7.66
C ARG A 167 6.22 -23.82 -8.01
N SER A 168 5.35 -24.04 -7.03
CA SER A 168 4.05 -24.68 -7.24
C SER A 168 3.10 -23.69 -7.95
N VAL A 169 3.10 -22.43 -7.52
CA VAL A 169 2.36 -21.35 -8.17
C VAL A 169 2.87 -21.13 -9.59
N LEU A 170 4.19 -21.03 -9.80
CA LEU A 170 4.75 -20.88 -11.16
C LEU A 170 4.30 -22.01 -12.09
N ARG A 171 4.36 -23.28 -11.66
CA ARG A 171 3.91 -24.42 -12.46
C ARG A 171 2.43 -24.35 -12.78
N ARG A 172 1.59 -23.95 -11.81
CA ARG A 172 0.14 -23.80 -12.01
C ARG A 172 -0.20 -22.69 -13.00
N MET A 173 0.59 -21.62 -13.04
CA MET A 173 0.37 -20.49 -13.94
C MET A 173 0.99 -20.67 -15.32
N ALA A 174 1.81 -21.70 -15.55
CA ALA A 174 2.49 -21.97 -16.82
C ALA A 174 1.60 -22.81 -17.79
N ASP A 175 0.31 -22.47 -17.89
CA ASP A 175 -0.68 -23.19 -18.72
C ASP A 175 -1.03 -22.45 -20.03
N GLY A 176 -0.25 -21.43 -20.39
CA GLY A 176 -0.42 -20.67 -21.62
C GLY A 176 -1.54 -19.64 -21.60
N LYS A 177 -2.12 -19.34 -20.44
CA LYS A 177 -3.14 -18.28 -20.31
C LYS A 177 -2.53 -16.92 -20.11
N THR A 178 -3.22 -15.90 -20.61
CA THR A 178 -2.86 -14.51 -20.33
C THR A 178 -3.33 -14.13 -18.91
N ASN A 179 -2.40 -13.93 -17.98
CA ASN A 179 -2.67 -13.60 -16.59
C ASN A 179 -2.78 -12.09 -16.39
N VAL A 180 -3.95 -11.61 -15.97
CA VAL A 180 -4.19 -10.22 -15.57
C VAL A 180 -4.21 -10.17 -14.05
N LEU A 181 -3.26 -9.46 -13.47
CA LEU A 181 -3.02 -9.41 -12.02
C LEU A 181 -3.50 -8.09 -11.41
N PHE A 182 -4.14 -8.18 -10.27
CA PHE A 182 -4.31 -7.11 -9.30
C PHE A 182 -3.85 -7.58 -7.92
N VAL A 183 -3.13 -6.72 -7.19
CA VAL A 183 -2.66 -6.97 -5.83
C VAL A 183 -3.13 -5.84 -4.92
N GLY A 184 -3.72 -6.20 -3.79
CA GLY A 184 -4.21 -5.27 -2.80
C GLY A 184 -5.38 -5.84 -1.99
N ARG A 185 -5.63 -5.27 -0.82
CA ARG A 185 -6.82 -5.66 -0.03
C ARG A 185 -8.09 -5.50 -0.84
N GLY A 186 -9.03 -6.41 -0.68
CA GLY A 186 -10.36 -6.31 -1.29
C GLY A 186 -11.22 -5.28 -0.58
N VAL A 187 -10.99 -4.01 -0.84
CA VAL A 187 -11.71 -2.85 -0.29
C VAL A 187 -12.31 -2.01 -1.41
N SER A 188 -13.40 -1.32 -1.13
CA SER A 188 -14.23 -0.67 -2.15
C SER A 188 -13.52 0.45 -2.93
N ASN A 189 -12.57 1.17 -2.33
CA ASN A 189 -11.77 2.16 -3.06
C ASN A 189 -10.82 1.56 -4.10
N LYS A 190 -10.57 0.24 -4.05
CA LYS A 190 -9.78 -0.50 -5.05
C LYS A 190 -10.59 -0.87 -6.30
N ARG A 191 -11.91 -0.74 -6.23
CA ARG A 191 -12.83 -0.93 -7.37
C ARG A 191 -12.64 -2.28 -8.06
N ILE A 192 -12.71 -3.37 -7.27
CA ILE A 192 -12.54 -4.73 -7.81
C ILE A 192 -13.63 -5.06 -8.84
N GLU A 193 -14.82 -4.48 -8.68
CA GLU A 193 -15.93 -4.57 -9.65
C GLU A 193 -15.54 -3.99 -11.02
N ASP A 194 -14.80 -2.88 -11.08
CA ASP A 194 -14.35 -2.29 -12.36
C ASP A 194 -13.27 -3.16 -13.01
N LEU A 195 -12.38 -3.78 -12.18
CA LEU A 195 -11.41 -4.76 -12.68
C LEU A 195 -12.11 -5.93 -13.36
N LEU A 196 -13.16 -6.48 -12.73
CA LEU A 196 -13.93 -7.59 -13.29
C LEU A 196 -14.67 -7.19 -14.57
N CYS A 197 -15.24 -5.97 -14.61
CA CYS A 197 -15.91 -5.48 -15.82
C CYS A 197 -14.93 -5.32 -16.98
N ALA A 198 -13.77 -4.70 -16.77
CA ALA A 198 -12.75 -4.57 -17.81
C ALA A 198 -12.19 -5.94 -18.24
N PHE A 199 -11.95 -6.85 -17.29
CA PHE A 199 -11.50 -8.21 -17.59
C PHE A 199 -12.56 -9.01 -18.37
N TYR A 200 -13.85 -8.84 -18.07
CA TYR A 200 -14.92 -9.46 -18.83
C TYR A 200 -14.85 -9.10 -20.32
N TYR A 201 -14.74 -7.82 -20.65
CA TYR A 201 -14.57 -7.38 -22.03
C TYR A 201 -13.29 -7.97 -22.64
N PHE A 202 -12.17 -7.91 -21.92
CA PHE A 202 -10.91 -8.45 -22.37
C PHE A 202 -11.01 -9.95 -22.70
N GLN A 203 -11.59 -10.75 -21.80
CA GLN A 203 -11.74 -12.20 -22.01
C GLN A 203 -12.73 -12.51 -23.15
N LYS A 204 -13.81 -11.75 -23.30
CA LYS A 204 -14.83 -12.01 -24.31
C LYS A 204 -14.45 -11.60 -25.72
N THR A 205 -13.70 -10.50 -25.87
CA THR A 205 -13.49 -9.88 -27.19
C THR A 205 -12.04 -9.89 -27.67
N VAL A 206 -11.07 -10.02 -26.74
CA VAL A 206 -9.65 -9.84 -27.06
C VAL A 206 -8.86 -11.14 -26.80
N ALA A 207 -8.90 -11.66 -25.58
CA ALA A 207 -8.07 -12.79 -25.16
C ALA A 207 -8.92 -13.86 -24.44
N PRO A 208 -9.66 -14.72 -25.17
CA PRO A 208 -10.52 -15.74 -24.55
C PRO A 208 -9.76 -16.70 -23.62
N ASN A 209 -8.50 -16.99 -23.92
CA ASN A 209 -7.62 -17.79 -23.07
C ASN A 209 -6.87 -16.92 -22.06
N SER A 210 -7.62 -16.28 -21.17
CA SER A 210 -7.06 -15.40 -20.13
C SER A 210 -7.60 -15.74 -18.75
N ARG A 211 -6.90 -15.26 -17.72
CA ARG A 211 -7.21 -15.47 -16.31
C ARG A 211 -7.13 -14.16 -15.54
N PHE A 212 -8.11 -13.91 -14.67
CA PHE A 212 -8.06 -12.83 -13.69
C PHE A 212 -7.50 -13.34 -12.36
N ILE A 213 -6.56 -12.61 -11.79
CA ILE A 213 -5.92 -12.95 -10.51
C ILE A 213 -6.02 -11.75 -9.58
N HIS A 214 -6.74 -11.93 -8.47
CA HIS A 214 -6.74 -11.00 -7.36
C HIS A 214 -6.00 -11.59 -6.17
N VAL A 215 -4.88 -10.96 -5.79
CA VAL A 215 -4.12 -11.30 -4.59
C VAL A 215 -4.41 -10.28 -3.51
N GLY A 216 -5.10 -10.69 -2.45
CA GLY A 216 -5.40 -9.83 -1.32
C GLY A 216 -6.54 -10.31 -0.44
N SER A 217 -6.45 -9.94 0.84
CA SER A 217 -7.44 -10.31 1.86
C SER A 217 -8.68 -9.43 1.79
N TYR A 218 -9.83 -10.04 2.09
CA TYR A 218 -11.10 -9.36 2.37
C TYR A 218 -11.48 -9.39 3.86
N THR A 219 -10.54 -9.70 4.75
CA THR A 219 -10.80 -9.80 6.18
C THR A 219 -11.52 -8.56 6.72
N GLY A 220 -12.67 -8.76 7.35
CA GLY A 220 -13.55 -7.69 7.83
C GLY A 220 -14.43 -7.05 6.75
N LEU A 221 -14.41 -7.57 5.51
CA LEU A 221 -15.18 -7.09 4.35
C LEU A 221 -15.83 -8.24 3.56
N GLU A 222 -16.27 -9.27 4.27
CA GLU A 222 -16.83 -10.50 3.71
C GLU A 222 -18.08 -10.22 2.84
N ARG A 223 -18.85 -9.18 3.21
CA ARG A 223 -19.99 -8.72 2.40
C ARG A 223 -19.57 -8.18 1.05
N TYR A 224 -18.50 -7.38 1.01
CA TYR A 224 -17.94 -6.88 -0.25
C TYR A 224 -17.35 -8.01 -1.08
N GLN A 225 -16.65 -8.96 -0.44
CA GLN A 225 -16.15 -10.16 -1.11
C GLN A 225 -17.27 -10.94 -1.78
N ALA A 226 -18.38 -11.18 -1.07
CA ALA A 226 -19.54 -11.89 -1.62
C ALA A 226 -20.14 -11.16 -2.84
N LEU A 227 -20.24 -9.83 -2.81
CA LEU A 227 -20.70 -9.01 -3.94
C LEU A 227 -19.78 -9.13 -5.15
N VAL A 228 -18.46 -9.02 -4.94
CA VAL A 228 -17.44 -9.14 -6.00
C VAL A 228 -17.49 -10.51 -6.66
N GLN A 229 -17.54 -11.59 -5.86
CA GLN A 229 -17.65 -12.96 -6.38
C GLN A 229 -18.99 -13.22 -7.09
N ALA A 230 -20.09 -12.66 -6.59
CA ALA A 230 -21.38 -12.75 -7.27
C ALA A 230 -21.35 -12.03 -8.63
N LEU A 231 -20.69 -10.89 -8.72
CA LEU A 231 -20.50 -10.17 -9.99
C LEU A 231 -19.66 -11.00 -10.97
N ALA A 232 -18.54 -11.59 -10.54
CA ALA A 232 -17.71 -12.43 -11.40
C ALA A 232 -18.52 -13.59 -12.01
N ARG A 233 -19.33 -14.28 -11.18
CA ARG A 233 -20.24 -15.35 -11.64
C ARG A 233 -21.29 -14.82 -12.61
N ARG A 234 -21.92 -13.66 -12.32
CA ARG A 234 -22.95 -13.06 -13.17
C ARG A 234 -22.42 -12.64 -14.55
N LEU A 235 -21.19 -12.13 -14.59
CA LEU A 235 -20.50 -11.80 -15.83
C LEU A 235 -20.08 -13.06 -16.60
N GLY A 236 -20.09 -14.23 -15.96
CA GLY A 236 -19.64 -15.49 -16.57
C GLY A 236 -18.13 -15.47 -16.87
N ILE A 237 -17.35 -14.81 -16.00
CA ILE A 237 -15.89 -14.81 -16.10
C ILE A 237 -15.41 -16.25 -15.95
N GLN A 238 -14.58 -16.69 -16.87
CA GLN A 238 -13.93 -17.98 -16.84
C GLN A 238 -12.54 -17.82 -16.22
N ASP A 239 -12.20 -18.70 -15.27
CA ASP A 239 -10.87 -18.76 -14.68
C ASP A 239 -10.48 -17.48 -13.90
N ASP A 240 -11.12 -17.26 -12.78
CA ASP A 240 -10.79 -16.25 -11.80
C ASP A 240 -10.12 -16.88 -10.55
N ILE A 241 -9.12 -16.20 -10.01
CA ILE A 241 -8.43 -16.60 -8.79
C ILE A 241 -8.51 -15.46 -7.77
N PHE A 242 -9.10 -15.74 -6.62
CA PHE A 242 -9.09 -14.87 -5.45
C PHE A 242 -8.29 -15.59 -4.35
N THR A 243 -7.07 -15.16 -4.11
CA THR A 243 -6.15 -15.92 -3.25
C THR A 243 -6.38 -15.70 -1.75
N GLY A 244 -6.92 -14.55 -1.35
CA GLY A 244 -6.81 -14.11 0.04
C GLY A 244 -5.36 -13.71 0.39
N SER A 245 -5.01 -13.84 1.68
CA SER A 245 -3.64 -13.62 2.15
C SER A 245 -2.75 -14.80 1.76
N ILE A 246 -1.56 -14.49 1.24
CA ILE A 246 -0.56 -15.47 0.80
C ILE A 246 0.84 -15.12 1.32
N SER A 247 1.80 -16.01 1.14
CA SER A 247 3.19 -15.75 1.46
C SER A 247 3.86 -14.82 0.42
N GLN A 248 4.98 -14.20 0.79
CA GLN A 248 5.76 -13.37 -0.14
C GLN A 248 6.28 -14.17 -1.34
N SER A 249 6.67 -15.43 -1.15
CA SER A 249 7.12 -16.28 -2.26
C SER A 249 6.01 -16.60 -3.26
N GLU A 250 4.78 -16.80 -2.78
CA GLU A 250 3.61 -16.98 -3.64
C GLU A 250 3.26 -15.67 -4.37
N LEU A 251 3.30 -14.53 -3.67
CA LEU A 251 3.09 -13.20 -4.28
C LEU A 251 4.10 -12.94 -5.40
N ASN A 252 5.39 -13.20 -5.15
CA ASN A 252 6.44 -13.07 -6.16
C ASN A 252 6.20 -13.99 -7.36
N ALA A 253 5.63 -15.19 -7.14
CA ALA A 253 5.30 -16.11 -8.23
C ALA A 253 4.11 -15.61 -9.06
N PHE A 254 3.08 -15.01 -8.45
CA PHE A 254 1.99 -14.37 -9.21
C PHE A 254 2.49 -13.18 -10.04
N TYR A 255 3.33 -12.32 -9.48
CA TYR A 255 3.96 -11.25 -10.27
C TYR A 255 4.80 -11.81 -11.42
N ALA A 256 5.66 -12.80 -11.16
CA ALA A 256 6.51 -13.41 -12.19
C ALA A 256 5.71 -14.09 -13.32
N SER A 257 4.46 -14.48 -13.06
CA SER A 257 3.55 -15.11 -14.02
C SER A 257 2.60 -14.12 -14.69
N ALA A 258 2.57 -12.86 -14.26
CA ALA A 258 1.62 -11.86 -14.75
C ALA A 258 2.04 -11.29 -16.11
N HIS A 259 1.06 -11.08 -16.98
CA HIS A 259 1.23 -10.43 -18.27
C HIS A 259 0.91 -8.94 -18.21
N ILE A 260 -0.06 -8.56 -17.38
CA ILE A 260 -0.49 -7.18 -17.12
C ILE A 260 -0.80 -7.04 -15.63
N PHE A 261 -0.40 -5.93 -15.04
CA PHE A 261 -0.94 -5.43 -13.79
C PHE A 261 -1.98 -4.35 -14.09
N LEU A 262 -3.24 -4.61 -13.71
CA LEU A 262 -4.34 -3.66 -13.90
C LEU A 262 -4.78 -3.07 -12.57
N CYS A 263 -4.80 -1.73 -12.46
CA CYS A 263 -5.23 -1.01 -11.26
C CYS A 263 -6.41 -0.08 -11.57
N MET A 264 -7.53 -0.28 -10.88
CA MET A 264 -8.75 0.56 -10.98
C MET A 264 -8.99 1.41 -9.74
N SER A 265 -8.02 1.45 -8.81
CA SER A 265 -8.16 2.17 -7.54
C SER A 265 -8.51 3.64 -7.74
N GLU A 266 -9.49 4.13 -7.00
CA GLU A 266 -9.89 5.54 -6.99
C GLU A 266 -9.21 6.35 -5.89
N HIS A 267 -8.64 5.67 -4.91
CA HIS A 267 -7.96 6.32 -3.79
C HIS A 267 -6.78 5.51 -3.31
N GLU A 268 -5.59 6.08 -3.40
CA GLU A 268 -4.30 5.52 -2.99
C GLU A 268 -3.43 6.60 -2.39
N GLY A 269 -2.73 6.28 -1.30
CA GLY A 269 -1.71 7.17 -0.73
C GLY A 269 -0.37 7.07 -1.46
N PHE A 270 -0.03 5.87 -1.97
CA PHE A 270 1.20 5.59 -2.71
C PHE A 270 0.98 4.53 -3.80
N CYS A 271 0.31 3.42 -3.45
CA CYS A 271 0.10 2.24 -4.31
C CYS A 271 1.37 1.39 -4.52
N ILE A 272 1.85 0.75 -3.45
CA ILE A 272 3.02 -0.16 -3.46
C ILE A 272 2.98 -1.19 -4.61
N PRO A 273 1.84 -1.81 -4.96
CA PRO A 273 1.78 -2.81 -6.03
C PRO A 273 2.28 -2.32 -7.40
N LEU A 274 2.33 -1.01 -7.64
CA LEU A 274 2.93 -0.45 -8.85
C LEU A 274 4.46 -0.63 -8.82
N ILE A 275 5.10 -0.37 -7.67
CA ILE A 275 6.55 -0.58 -7.52
C ILE A 275 6.89 -2.08 -7.56
N GLU A 276 6.07 -2.93 -6.93
CA GLU A 276 6.22 -4.39 -6.99
C GLU A 276 6.13 -4.90 -8.43
N SER A 277 5.16 -4.40 -9.21
CA SER A 277 5.03 -4.72 -10.64
C SER A 277 6.28 -4.31 -11.44
N MET A 278 6.87 -3.13 -11.13
CA MET A 278 8.14 -2.70 -11.76
C MET A 278 9.32 -3.61 -11.39
N VAL A 279 9.35 -4.14 -10.15
CA VAL A 279 10.40 -5.07 -9.69
C VAL A 279 10.37 -6.38 -10.49
N HIS A 280 9.18 -6.79 -10.90
CA HIS A 280 8.94 -8.04 -11.64
C HIS A 280 8.77 -7.86 -13.15
N ASP A 281 9.04 -6.66 -13.68
CA ASP A 281 8.88 -6.33 -15.12
C ASP A 281 7.46 -6.60 -15.67
N VAL A 282 6.44 -6.45 -14.83
CA VAL A 282 5.03 -6.58 -15.24
C VAL A 282 4.55 -5.24 -15.80
N PRO A 283 4.11 -5.16 -17.06
CA PRO A 283 3.55 -3.93 -17.62
C PRO A 283 2.33 -3.47 -16.84
N ILE A 284 2.29 -2.19 -16.52
CA ILE A 284 1.26 -1.57 -15.68
C ILE A 284 0.29 -0.75 -16.52
N MET A 285 -0.99 -0.96 -16.26
CA MET A 285 -2.09 -0.11 -16.71
C MET A 285 -2.91 0.32 -15.49
N ALA A 286 -3.12 1.61 -15.27
CA ALA A 286 -3.72 2.11 -14.05
C ALA A 286 -4.65 3.30 -14.27
N TYR A 287 -5.72 3.38 -13.47
CA TYR A 287 -6.58 4.55 -13.40
C TYR A 287 -5.84 5.72 -12.75
N ALA A 288 -5.92 6.89 -13.39
CA ALA A 288 -5.20 8.09 -12.96
C ALA A 288 -5.93 8.78 -11.80
N ALA A 289 -5.80 8.24 -10.59
CA ALA A 289 -6.44 8.78 -9.39
C ALA A 289 -5.45 8.88 -8.22
N ALA A 290 -5.65 9.89 -7.37
CA ALA A 290 -4.89 10.10 -6.14
C ALA A 290 -3.37 10.06 -6.40
N ALA A 291 -2.58 9.29 -5.64
CA ALA A 291 -1.13 9.21 -5.81
C ALA A 291 -0.65 8.30 -6.97
N VAL A 292 -1.56 7.59 -7.68
CA VAL A 292 -1.18 6.65 -8.76
C VAL A 292 -0.32 7.31 -9.85
N PRO A 293 -0.70 8.51 -10.41
CA PRO A 293 0.13 9.18 -11.42
C PRO A 293 1.54 9.54 -10.92
N GLU A 294 1.67 9.98 -9.68
CA GLU A 294 2.95 10.34 -9.05
C GLU A 294 3.83 9.10 -8.84
N THR A 295 3.26 8.00 -8.37
CA THR A 295 4.01 6.75 -8.16
C THR A 295 4.52 6.19 -9.47
N LEU A 296 3.71 6.21 -10.53
CA LEU A 296 4.12 5.79 -11.87
C LEU A 296 5.14 6.73 -12.51
N ASP A 297 5.00 8.03 -12.33
CA ASP A 297 5.89 9.04 -12.89
C ASP A 297 6.21 8.79 -14.38
N GLY A 298 5.16 8.58 -15.18
CA GLY A 298 5.24 8.33 -16.62
C GLY A 298 5.69 6.93 -17.04
N SER A 299 5.80 5.98 -16.11
CA SER A 299 6.30 4.62 -16.36
C SER A 299 5.20 3.56 -16.43
N GLY A 300 4.12 3.82 -17.06
CA GLY A 300 3.01 2.89 -17.24
C GLY A 300 1.99 3.51 -18.17
N ILE A 301 0.88 2.84 -18.38
CA ILE A 301 -0.25 3.40 -19.12
C ILE A 301 -1.27 3.92 -18.11
N LEU A 302 -1.53 5.23 -18.13
CA LEU A 302 -2.58 5.85 -17.35
C LEU A 302 -3.82 6.06 -18.22
N PHE A 303 -5.00 5.75 -17.66
CA PHE A 303 -6.29 6.08 -18.26
C PHE A 303 -7.10 6.94 -17.28
N HIS A 304 -7.93 7.85 -17.82
CA HIS A 304 -8.70 8.83 -17.06
C HIS A 304 -10.20 8.55 -17.06
N GLU A 305 -10.65 7.61 -17.90
CA GLU A 305 -12.05 7.21 -18.00
C GLU A 305 -12.16 5.69 -17.90
N LYS A 306 -13.11 5.19 -17.14
CA LYS A 306 -13.34 3.75 -16.96
C LYS A 306 -14.25 3.19 -18.06
N LYS A 307 -13.86 3.39 -19.33
CA LYS A 307 -14.49 2.75 -20.49
C LYS A 307 -13.89 1.34 -20.64
N TRP A 308 -14.60 0.35 -20.14
CA TRP A 308 -14.07 -1.02 -19.97
C TRP A 308 -13.69 -1.70 -21.29
N ASP A 309 -14.42 -1.39 -22.37
CA ASP A 309 -14.12 -1.84 -23.74
C ASP A 309 -12.76 -1.27 -24.23
N ASN A 310 -12.55 0.04 -24.11
CA ASN A 310 -11.28 0.67 -24.49
C ASN A 310 -10.11 0.17 -23.64
N ILE A 311 -10.37 -0.08 -22.35
CA ILE A 311 -9.36 -0.65 -21.44
C ILE A 311 -9.00 -2.07 -21.89
N ALA A 312 -10.00 -2.88 -22.26
CA ALA A 312 -9.79 -4.24 -22.77
C ALA A 312 -8.98 -4.25 -24.08
N GLU A 313 -9.27 -3.34 -25.01
CA GLU A 313 -8.49 -3.21 -26.25
C GLU A 313 -7.02 -2.82 -25.97
N MET A 314 -6.79 -1.88 -25.05
CA MET A 314 -5.43 -1.48 -24.66
C MET A 314 -4.69 -2.63 -23.98
N MET A 315 -5.37 -3.41 -23.14
CA MET A 315 -4.81 -4.64 -22.56
C MET A 315 -4.38 -5.62 -23.66
N GLY A 316 -5.18 -5.77 -24.72
CA GLY A 316 -4.82 -6.57 -25.90
C GLY A 316 -3.54 -6.09 -26.56
N LYS A 317 -3.43 -4.80 -26.84
CA LYS A 317 -2.20 -4.22 -27.39
C LYS A 317 -0.99 -4.45 -26.49
N MET A 318 -1.14 -4.33 -25.17
CA MET A 318 -0.05 -4.60 -24.23
C MET A 318 0.41 -6.06 -24.20
N THR A 319 -0.45 -7.01 -24.57
CA THR A 319 -0.11 -8.44 -24.62
C THR A 319 0.44 -8.87 -25.96
N GLU A 320 -0.02 -8.28 -27.07
CA GLU A 320 0.30 -8.68 -28.44
C GLU A 320 1.48 -7.88 -29.02
N ASP A 321 1.62 -6.60 -28.70
CA ASP A 321 2.70 -5.75 -29.20
C ASP A 321 3.94 -5.84 -28.31
N ALA A 322 4.91 -6.65 -28.73
CA ALA A 322 6.18 -6.83 -28.04
C ALA A 322 6.99 -5.53 -27.93
N GLY A 323 6.87 -4.61 -28.92
CA GLY A 323 7.53 -3.31 -28.92
C GLY A 323 6.97 -2.39 -27.84
N LEU A 324 5.66 -2.27 -27.78
CA LEU A 324 4.96 -1.50 -26.73
C LEU A 324 5.28 -2.06 -25.33
N ARG A 325 5.17 -3.38 -25.17
CA ARG A 325 5.51 -4.05 -23.91
C ARG A 325 6.93 -3.73 -23.46
N LYS A 326 7.90 -3.86 -24.36
CA LYS A 326 9.31 -3.55 -24.08
C LYS A 326 9.51 -2.09 -23.69
N ALA A 327 8.86 -1.16 -24.37
CA ALA A 327 8.95 0.28 -24.08
C ALA A 327 8.40 0.60 -22.69
N ILE A 328 7.25 0.03 -22.30
CA ILE A 328 6.68 0.18 -20.96
C ILE A 328 7.66 -0.32 -19.91
N ILE A 329 8.16 -1.56 -20.06
CA ILE A 329 9.08 -2.18 -19.09
C ILE A 329 10.37 -1.36 -18.94
N LEU A 330 10.92 -0.82 -20.04
CA LEU A 330 12.12 0.02 -19.97
C LEU A 330 11.88 1.29 -19.13
N LYS A 331 10.76 1.97 -19.32
CA LYS A 331 10.39 3.13 -18.52
C LYS A 331 10.16 2.75 -17.05
N GLN A 332 9.52 1.62 -16.77
CA GLN A 332 9.33 1.10 -15.43
C GLN A 332 10.66 0.81 -14.72
N ARG A 333 11.61 0.18 -15.41
CA ARG A 333 12.96 -0.06 -14.88
C ARG A 333 13.71 1.24 -14.61
N GLU A 334 13.54 2.27 -15.44
CA GLU A 334 14.11 3.60 -15.21
C GLU A 334 13.50 4.26 -13.97
N ARG A 335 12.16 4.23 -13.84
CA ARG A 335 11.46 4.73 -12.65
C ARG A 335 11.91 4.02 -11.38
N LEU A 336 12.00 2.68 -11.43
CA LEU A 336 12.47 1.87 -10.31
C LEU A 336 13.93 2.20 -9.93
N ARG A 337 14.81 2.47 -10.91
CA ARG A 337 16.18 2.93 -10.63
C ARG A 337 16.20 4.28 -9.92
N ARG A 338 15.41 5.25 -10.39
CA ARG A 338 15.24 6.55 -9.71
C ARG A 338 14.74 6.37 -8.29
N TYR A 339 13.70 5.57 -8.09
CA TYR A 339 13.16 5.28 -6.76
C TYR A 339 14.23 4.70 -5.80
N LYS A 340 15.04 3.76 -6.29
CA LYS A 340 16.12 3.13 -5.51
C LYS A 340 17.33 4.02 -5.32
N SER A 341 17.63 4.93 -6.25
CA SER A 341 18.76 5.86 -6.14
C SER A 341 18.52 6.93 -5.05
N HIS A 342 17.27 7.22 -4.72
CA HIS A 342 16.95 7.90 -3.48
C HIS A 342 17.25 6.93 -2.33
N ASN A 343 18.34 7.15 -1.60
CA ASN A 343 18.59 6.40 -0.38
C ASN A 343 17.56 6.82 0.68
N LEU A 344 16.39 6.18 0.66
CA LEU A 344 15.27 6.55 1.54
C LEU A 344 15.62 6.44 3.02
N ALA A 345 16.59 5.59 3.39
CA ALA A 345 17.10 5.54 4.76
C ALA A 345 17.85 6.83 5.13
N ASP A 346 18.67 7.36 4.21
CA ASP A 346 19.35 8.64 4.42
C ASP A 346 18.36 9.81 4.38
N GLU A 347 17.34 9.76 3.50
CA GLU A 347 16.28 10.78 3.49
C GLU A 347 15.47 10.76 4.79
N LEU A 348 15.09 9.59 5.31
CA LEU A 348 14.46 9.46 6.63
C LEU A 348 15.37 10.08 7.71
N LYS A 349 16.66 9.77 7.69
CA LYS A 349 17.63 10.33 8.66
C LYS A 349 17.73 11.85 8.57
N LYS A 350 17.74 12.41 7.35
CA LYS A 350 17.70 13.88 7.12
C LYS A 350 16.38 14.47 7.61
N CYS A 351 15.25 13.82 7.34
CA CYS A 351 13.96 14.27 7.84
C CYS A 351 13.93 14.34 9.37
N LEU A 352 14.49 13.34 10.02
CA LEU A 352 14.52 13.26 11.48
C LEU A 352 15.68 14.03 12.14
N ALA A 353 16.67 14.55 11.36
CA ALA A 353 17.86 15.21 11.90
C ALA A 353 17.58 16.29 12.94
N PRO A 354 16.52 17.14 12.83
CA PRO A 354 16.21 18.13 13.88
C PRO A 354 15.85 17.50 15.24
N LEU A 355 15.40 16.24 15.22
CA LEU A 355 14.93 15.49 16.39
C LEU A 355 15.97 14.50 16.90
N LEU A 356 16.96 14.15 16.08
CA LEU A 356 18.03 13.27 16.49
C LEU A 356 19.05 14.08 17.31
N PRO A 357 19.63 13.46 18.33
CA PRO A 357 20.68 14.11 19.09
C PRO A 357 21.94 14.28 18.23
N SER A 358 22.55 15.44 18.36
CA SER A 358 23.88 15.73 17.82
C SER A 358 24.95 14.79 18.37
#